data_a31a3a95b54d07a40af6a8dd74e9cbb0
#
_entry.id   a31a3a95b54d07a40af6a8dd74e9cbb0
#
_cell.length_a   1.000
_cell.length_b   1.000
_cell.length_c   1.000
_cell.angle_alpha   90.00
_cell.angle_beta   90.00
_cell.angle_gamma   90.00
#
_symmetry.space_group_name_H-M   'P 1'
#
loop_
_entity.id
_entity.type
_entity.pdbx_description
1 polymer ?
#
loop_
_entity_poly.entity_id
_entity_poly.type
_entity_poly.pdbx_seq_one_letter_code
_entity_poly.pdbx_strand_id
1 'polypeptide(L)'
;MHESEFSSTFAAPKISDASSLRRRIETRTTQMLELFTVVGFCLAGFSVIANDSVQTLGTWIASNRDKFKWTTLWAAASAVLVFTLVYGWVSSGNGDISFGRLTKIPYQEPQWYHAMAPLALVMLTRRGIPVSTSFLVLSAFASTFVLEKMLMKSIMGYGLAAVVAYALWLLIAKIVDEKEDVSDKSRKVWRVLQWSSTGFLWFTWLSHDVANIAVFLPRELSVMQLVLVIVFFIAGLGYIFYQRGGKIQEIVMAKQSTKYVRSATMIDLVYAFLLLYFKQLNNIPMSTTWVFVGLLCGRELALNTGLTKKGNLKSIFPIVAKDFLKLIVGLLVSVSIVLAIHYGEDAANAEKAAPVSTQEAGAPAEAETSAEVQAIPADSIAN
;
A
#
# COMPACT_ATOMS: atom_id res chain seq x y z
N MET A 1 17.72 30.08 73.43
CA MET A 1 17.30 28.67 73.60
C MET A 1 16.48 28.26 72.36
N HIS A 2 16.96 27.20 71.71
CA HIS A 2 16.43 26.44 70.61
C HIS A 2 16.35 27.11 69.21
N GLU A 3 17.46 27.07 68.53
CA GLU A 3 17.52 26.88 67.08
C GLU A 3 17.18 25.44 66.81
N SER A 4 16.19 25.19 65.93
CA SER A 4 15.90 23.86 65.36
C SER A 4 16.20 23.89 63.89
N GLU A 5 17.16 23.07 63.53
CA GLU A 5 17.64 22.73 62.21
C GLU A 5 16.51 22.31 61.28
N PHE A 6 16.44 22.94 60.10
CA PHE A 6 15.70 22.44 58.98
C PHE A 6 16.69 22.11 57.86
N SER A 7 17.34 20.96 58.01
CA SER A 7 18.17 20.37 56.97
C SER A 7 17.26 19.50 56.10
N SER A 8 16.73 20.04 54.99
CA SER A 8 16.06 19.25 53.98
C SER A 8 17.10 18.60 53.06
N THR A 9 17.41 17.34 53.36
CA THR A 9 18.25 16.49 52.54
C THR A 9 17.58 16.19 51.22
N PHE A 10 17.90 16.93 50.16
CA PHE A 10 17.60 16.52 48.80
C PHE A 10 18.51 15.35 48.47
N ALA A 11 18.02 14.14 48.66
CA ALA A 11 18.71 12.94 48.24
C ALA A 11 18.66 12.86 46.70
N ALA A 12 19.80 12.99 46.05
CA ALA A 12 19.93 12.72 44.63
C ALA A 12 19.44 11.29 44.32
N PRO A 13 18.65 11.08 43.24
CA PRO A 13 18.13 9.74 42.91
C PRO A 13 19.28 8.76 42.74
N LYS A 14 19.19 7.62 43.42
CA LYS A 14 20.21 6.56 43.36
C LYS A 14 20.42 6.13 41.94
N ILE A 15 21.65 5.98 41.48
CA ILE A 15 22.05 5.58 40.12
C ILE A 15 21.31 4.30 39.65
N SER A 16 20.91 3.41 40.58
CA SER A 16 20.09 2.23 40.30
C SER A 16 18.68 2.56 39.78
N ASP A 17 18.07 3.67 40.22
CA ASP A 17 16.74 4.08 39.82
C ASP A 17 16.74 4.68 38.40
N ALA A 18 17.79 5.43 38.04
CA ALA A 18 17.94 5.98 36.70
C ALA A 18 18.10 4.87 35.63
N SER A 19 18.90 3.82 35.94
CA SER A 19 19.09 2.69 35.02
C SER A 19 17.81 1.84 34.87
N SER A 20 17.06 1.66 35.94
CA SER A 20 15.80 0.92 35.93
C SER A 20 14.69 1.71 35.14
N LEU A 21 14.65 3.03 35.32
CA LEU A 21 13.76 3.92 34.61
C LEU A 21 14.07 3.92 33.08
N ARG A 22 15.36 4.03 32.74
CA ARG A 22 15.81 3.97 31.35
C ARG A 22 15.41 2.64 30.68
N ARG A 23 15.62 1.50 31.31
CA ARG A 23 15.19 0.19 30.81
C ARG A 23 13.68 0.11 30.64
N ARG A 24 12.91 0.66 31.59
CA ARG A 24 11.42 0.69 31.46
C ARG A 24 10.97 1.55 30.30
N ILE A 25 11.61 2.68 30.05
CA ILE A 25 11.32 3.56 28.91
C ILE A 25 11.67 2.84 27.62
N GLU A 26 12.86 2.26 27.49
CA GLU A 26 13.28 1.49 26.33
C GLU A 26 12.32 0.33 26.05
N THR A 27 11.94 -0.45 27.05
CA THR A 27 10.99 -1.57 26.90
C THR A 27 9.62 -1.07 26.44
N ARG A 28 9.09 0.03 27.01
CA ARG A 28 7.82 0.60 26.58
C ARG A 28 7.87 1.13 25.16
N THR A 29 8.96 1.79 24.78
CA THR A 29 9.15 2.29 23.41
C THR A 29 9.16 1.15 22.40
N THR A 30 9.89 0.08 22.67
CA THR A 30 9.93 -1.12 21.81
C THR A 30 8.54 -1.76 21.69
N GLN A 31 7.81 -1.93 22.79
CA GLN A 31 6.45 -2.47 22.78
C GLN A 31 5.49 -1.59 21.99
N MET A 32 5.60 -0.28 22.06
CA MET A 32 4.78 0.65 21.26
C MET A 32 5.09 0.56 19.78
N LEU A 33 6.35 0.44 19.38
CA LEU A 33 6.78 0.27 17.99
C LEU A 33 6.26 -1.05 17.42
N GLU A 34 6.35 -2.15 18.16
CA GLU A 34 5.76 -3.44 17.78
C GLU A 34 4.24 -3.33 17.60
N LEU A 35 3.55 -2.60 18.48
CA LEU A 35 2.11 -2.37 18.36
C LEU A 35 1.76 -1.63 17.06
N PHE A 36 2.47 -0.56 16.72
CA PHE A 36 2.21 0.19 15.48
C PHE A 36 2.50 -0.62 14.22
N THR A 37 3.52 -1.47 14.27
CA THR A 37 3.80 -2.46 13.21
C THR A 37 2.61 -3.39 12.99
N VAL A 38 2.10 -3.99 14.05
CA VAL A 38 0.96 -4.93 13.96
C VAL A 38 -0.32 -4.21 13.53
N VAL A 39 -0.63 -3.06 14.12
CA VAL A 39 -1.83 -2.28 13.76
C VAL A 39 -1.76 -1.80 12.32
N GLY A 40 -0.62 -1.24 11.90
CA GLY A 40 -0.40 -0.81 10.51
C GLY A 40 -0.51 -1.95 9.52
N PHE A 41 0.10 -3.09 9.82
CA PHE A 41 -0.02 -4.32 9.03
C PHE A 41 -1.48 -4.79 8.91
N CYS A 42 -2.22 -4.88 10.02
CA CYS A 42 -3.61 -5.34 10.00
C CYS A 42 -4.51 -4.38 9.20
N LEU A 43 -4.34 -3.08 9.37
CA LEU A 43 -5.11 -2.07 8.63
C LEU A 43 -4.77 -2.09 7.14
N ALA A 44 -3.49 -2.13 6.78
CA ALA A 44 -3.04 -2.20 5.40
C ALA A 44 -3.49 -3.52 4.75
N GLY A 45 -3.32 -4.64 5.43
CA GLY A 45 -3.73 -5.95 4.95
C GLY A 45 -5.24 -6.06 4.73
N PHE A 46 -6.04 -5.58 5.70
CA PHE A 46 -7.49 -5.53 5.53
C PHE A 46 -7.89 -4.63 4.35
N SER A 47 -7.25 -3.48 4.19
CA SER A 47 -7.54 -2.55 3.09
C SER A 47 -7.22 -3.16 1.73
N VAL A 48 -6.08 -3.81 1.59
CA VAL A 48 -5.68 -4.52 0.36
C VAL A 48 -6.68 -5.63 0.04
N ILE A 49 -7.08 -6.43 1.04
CA ILE A 49 -8.06 -7.50 0.84
C ILE A 49 -9.44 -6.93 0.48
N ALA A 50 -9.92 -5.91 1.18
CA ALA A 50 -11.26 -5.38 1.00
C ALA A 50 -11.43 -4.52 -0.25
N ASN A 51 -10.37 -3.81 -0.67
CA ASN A 51 -10.40 -2.90 -1.82
C ASN A 51 -9.85 -3.56 -3.08
N ASP A 52 -8.61 -4.00 -3.01
CA ASP A 52 -7.84 -4.32 -4.20
C ASP A 52 -8.09 -5.76 -4.68
N SER A 53 -8.29 -6.73 -3.75
CA SER A 53 -8.61 -8.09 -4.15
C SER A 53 -9.95 -8.17 -4.89
N VAL A 54 -10.90 -7.28 -4.56
CA VAL A 54 -12.20 -7.23 -5.24
C VAL A 54 -12.06 -6.63 -6.65
N GLN A 55 -11.09 -5.75 -6.89
CA GLN A 55 -10.80 -5.26 -8.25
C GLN A 55 -10.24 -6.37 -9.14
N THR A 56 -9.46 -7.28 -8.59
CA THR A 56 -8.86 -8.41 -9.33
C THR A 56 -9.77 -9.62 -9.43
N LEU A 57 -10.42 -10.00 -8.35
CA LEU A 57 -11.26 -11.20 -8.27
C LEU A 57 -12.74 -10.91 -8.55
N GLY A 58 -13.14 -9.63 -8.62
CA GLY A 58 -14.54 -9.21 -8.70
C GLY A 58 -15.26 -9.75 -9.93
N THR A 59 -14.63 -9.74 -11.11
CA THR A 59 -15.16 -10.31 -12.34
C THR A 59 -15.44 -11.81 -12.21
N TRP A 60 -14.50 -12.52 -11.60
CA TRP A 60 -14.58 -13.97 -11.37
C TRP A 60 -15.62 -14.31 -10.29
N ILE A 61 -15.68 -13.57 -9.19
CA ILE A 61 -16.72 -13.72 -8.17
C ILE A 61 -18.10 -13.53 -8.81
N ALA A 62 -18.27 -12.46 -9.59
CA ALA A 62 -19.54 -12.12 -10.25
C ALA A 62 -20.07 -13.22 -11.17
N SER A 63 -19.19 -13.82 -11.96
CA SER A 63 -19.57 -14.82 -12.97
C SER A 63 -19.67 -16.25 -12.43
N ASN A 64 -19.21 -16.49 -11.20
CA ASN A 64 -19.15 -17.82 -10.59
C ASN A 64 -20.02 -17.99 -9.32
N ARG A 65 -20.43 -16.90 -8.66
CA ARG A 65 -21.13 -16.92 -7.36
C ARG A 65 -22.44 -17.72 -7.35
N ASP A 66 -23.11 -17.82 -8.50
CA ASP A 66 -24.37 -18.55 -8.63
C ASP A 66 -24.17 -20.04 -8.94
N LYS A 67 -22.93 -20.44 -9.27
CA LYS A 67 -22.57 -21.81 -9.65
C LYS A 67 -21.71 -22.54 -8.62
N PHE A 68 -20.91 -21.81 -7.86
CA PHE A 68 -19.99 -22.35 -6.88
C PHE A 68 -20.28 -21.79 -5.48
N LYS A 69 -20.05 -22.62 -4.46
CA LYS A 69 -20.09 -22.16 -3.07
C LYS A 69 -18.99 -21.13 -2.86
N TRP A 70 -19.24 -20.13 -2.01
CA TRP A 70 -18.23 -19.15 -1.65
C TRP A 70 -16.94 -19.77 -1.10
N THR A 71 -17.06 -20.89 -0.37
CA THR A 71 -15.90 -21.65 0.16
C THR A 71 -15.01 -22.22 -0.93
N THR A 72 -15.58 -22.66 -2.06
CA THR A 72 -14.80 -23.16 -3.21
C THR A 72 -14.01 -22.01 -3.88
N LEU A 73 -14.66 -20.86 -4.04
CA LEU A 73 -14.00 -19.67 -4.60
C LEU A 73 -12.91 -19.17 -3.65
N TRP A 74 -13.21 -19.09 -2.35
CA TRP A 74 -12.24 -18.75 -1.32
C TRP A 74 -11.03 -19.68 -1.31
N ALA A 75 -11.24 -21.00 -1.33
CA ALA A 75 -10.15 -21.97 -1.33
C ALA A 75 -9.24 -21.82 -2.57
N ALA A 76 -9.83 -21.60 -3.75
CA ALA A 76 -9.06 -21.39 -4.97
C ALA A 76 -8.23 -20.09 -4.93
N ALA A 77 -8.83 -18.97 -4.50
CA ALA A 77 -8.12 -17.71 -4.35
C ALA A 77 -7.02 -17.79 -3.28
N SER A 78 -7.29 -18.49 -2.17
CA SER A 78 -6.32 -18.72 -1.10
C SER A 78 -5.15 -19.61 -1.54
N ALA A 79 -5.40 -20.63 -2.37
CA ALA A 79 -4.33 -21.46 -2.92
C ALA A 79 -3.34 -20.65 -3.77
N VAL A 80 -3.84 -19.77 -4.65
CA VAL A 80 -2.98 -18.87 -5.43
C VAL A 80 -2.23 -17.89 -4.53
N LEU A 81 -2.89 -17.34 -3.50
CA LEU A 81 -2.26 -16.44 -2.53
C LEU A 81 -1.11 -17.13 -1.80
N VAL A 82 -1.34 -18.31 -1.25
CA VAL A 82 -0.30 -19.10 -0.55
C VAL A 82 0.87 -19.38 -1.50
N PHE A 83 0.57 -19.86 -2.70
CA PHE A 83 1.60 -20.09 -3.72
C PHE A 83 2.42 -18.83 -3.99
N THR A 84 1.76 -17.68 -4.16
CA THR A 84 2.44 -16.40 -4.47
C THR A 84 3.34 -15.96 -3.33
N LEU A 85 2.86 -15.97 -2.09
CA LEU A 85 3.65 -15.54 -0.94
C LEU A 85 4.84 -16.48 -0.67
N VAL A 86 4.62 -17.79 -0.74
CA VAL A 86 5.70 -18.78 -0.59
C VAL A 86 6.70 -18.65 -1.73
N TYR A 87 6.24 -18.49 -2.97
CA TYR A 87 7.12 -18.29 -4.11
C TYR A 87 7.97 -17.01 -3.97
N GLY A 88 7.36 -15.88 -3.56
CA GLY A 88 8.09 -14.64 -3.28
C GLY A 88 9.15 -14.84 -2.21
N TRP A 89 8.77 -15.47 -1.09
CA TRP A 89 9.65 -15.75 0.04
C TRP A 89 10.84 -16.65 -0.33
N VAL A 90 10.61 -17.71 -1.11
CA VAL A 90 11.66 -18.63 -1.56
C VAL A 90 12.54 -17.99 -2.64
N SER A 91 11.93 -17.33 -3.63
CA SER A 91 12.65 -16.78 -4.79
C SER A 91 13.53 -15.58 -4.44
N SER A 92 13.23 -14.85 -3.37
CA SER A 92 14.06 -13.75 -2.88
C SER A 92 15.38 -14.21 -2.25
N GLY A 93 15.42 -15.46 -1.77
CA GLY A 93 16.58 -16.04 -1.10
C GLY A 93 16.83 -15.53 0.33
N ASN A 94 16.19 -14.45 0.73
CA ASN A 94 16.32 -13.83 2.05
C ASN A 94 14.99 -13.69 2.81
N GLY A 95 13.89 -14.21 2.28
CA GLY A 95 12.59 -14.14 2.93
C GLY A 95 11.76 -12.88 2.66
N ASP A 96 12.14 -12.06 1.65
CA ASP A 96 11.35 -10.93 1.20
C ASP A 96 10.13 -11.38 0.37
N ILE A 97 8.93 -11.03 0.83
CA ILE A 97 7.69 -11.32 0.11
C ILE A 97 7.29 -10.19 -0.86
N SER A 98 8.01 -9.08 -0.89
CA SER A 98 7.67 -7.90 -1.70
C SER A 98 8.07 -8.02 -3.18
N PHE A 99 8.70 -9.11 -3.58
CA PHE A 99 9.24 -9.29 -4.94
C PHE A 99 10.21 -8.17 -5.36
N GLY A 100 11.00 -7.66 -4.41
CA GLY A 100 11.96 -6.57 -4.63
C GLY A 100 11.32 -5.19 -4.81
N ARG A 101 10.02 -5.05 -4.62
CA ARG A 101 9.31 -3.75 -4.75
C ARG A 101 9.72 -2.73 -3.70
N LEU A 102 10.22 -3.18 -2.55
CA LEU A 102 10.65 -2.32 -1.46
C LEU A 102 12.15 -1.95 -1.53
N THR A 103 12.88 -2.36 -2.55
CA THR A 103 14.33 -2.05 -2.68
C THR A 103 14.63 -0.56 -2.75
N LYS A 104 13.68 0.26 -3.24
CA LYS A 104 13.82 1.72 -3.32
C LYS A 104 13.17 2.47 -2.14
N ILE A 105 12.56 1.73 -1.21
CA ILE A 105 11.95 2.26 0.00
C ILE A 105 12.73 1.66 1.18
N PRO A 106 13.62 2.43 1.82
CA PRO A 106 14.39 1.95 2.94
C PRO A 106 13.47 1.50 4.08
N TYR A 107 13.94 0.54 4.87
CA TYR A 107 13.20 0.12 6.05
C TYR A 107 13.16 1.26 7.08
N GLN A 108 11.98 1.55 7.56
CA GLN A 108 11.71 2.46 8.66
C GLN A 108 10.84 1.72 9.68
N GLU A 109 11.12 1.91 10.95
CA GLU A 109 10.26 1.38 12.01
C GLU A 109 8.90 2.08 11.96
N PRO A 110 7.78 1.32 11.81
CA PRO A 110 6.46 1.92 11.72
C PRO A 110 6.11 2.71 12.98
N GLN A 111 5.77 3.97 12.81
CA GLN A 111 5.28 4.87 13.84
C GLN A 111 3.75 4.98 13.79
N TRP A 112 3.13 5.58 14.80
CA TRP A 112 1.68 5.77 14.87
C TRP A 112 1.11 6.48 13.64
N TYR A 113 1.81 7.46 13.08
CA TYR A 113 1.36 8.22 11.92
C TYR A 113 1.39 7.39 10.62
N HIS A 114 2.26 6.40 10.49
CA HIS A 114 2.23 5.47 9.35
C HIS A 114 0.93 4.65 9.32
N ALA A 115 0.34 4.34 10.49
CA ALA A 115 -0.96 3.64 10.56
C ALA A 115 -2.14 4.52 10.12
N MET A 116 -1.99 5.84 10.06
CA MET A 116 -3.04 6.75 9.58
C MET A 116 -3.33 6.57 8.10
N ALA A 117 -2.33 6.24 7.29
CA ALA A 117 -2.49 6.00 5.86
C ALA A 117 -3.43 4.81 5.56
N PRO A 118 -3.21 3.59 6.06
CA PRO A 118 -4.16 2.50 5.85
C PRO A 118 -5.50 2.71 6.58
N LEU A 119 -5.56 3.44 7.69
CA LEU A 119 -6.82 3.81 8.33
C LEU A 119 -7.67 4.70 7.41
N ALA A 120 -7.08 5.73 6.81
CA ALA A 120 -7.75 6.58 5.83
C ALA A 120 -8.21 5.77 4.61
N LEU A 121 -7.42 4.81 4.15
CA LEU A 121 -7.79 3.91 3.06
C LEU A 121 -9.04 3.08 3.40
N VAL A 122 -9.11 2.51 4.60
CA VAL A 122 -10.32 1.79 5.08
C VAL A 122 -11.55 2.70 5.06
N MET A 123 -11.41 3.94 5.54
CA MET A 123 -12.52 4.90 5.58
C MET A 123 -13.01 5.29 4.19
N LEU A 124 -12.09 5.55 3.25
CA LEU A 124 -12.42 5.92 1.87
C LEU A 124 -13.06 4.75 1.11
N THR A 125 -12.50 3.55 1.29
CA THR A 125 -13.03 2.31 0.70
C THR A 125 -14.46 2.04 1.17
N ARG A 126 -14.75 2.22 2.47
CA ARG A 126 -16.12 2.08 3.00
C ARG A 126 -17.11 3.07 2.41
N ARG A 127 -16.64 4.23 1.95
CA ARG A 127 -17.45 5.23 1.23
C ARG A 127 -17.55 4.98 -0.28
N GLY A 128 -16.91 3.91 -0.78
CA GLY A 128 -16.91 3.58 -2.21
C GLY A 128 -16.05 4.51 -3.06
N ILE A 129 -15.06 5.18 -2.46
CA ILE A 129 -14.09 6.00 -3.18
C ILE A 129 -12.89 5.10 -3.51
N PRO A 130 -12.62 4.81 -4.80
CA PRO A 130 -11.47 4.02 -5.19
C PRO A 130 -10.19 4.84 -4.94
N VAL A 131 -9.32 4.32 -4.10
CA VAL A 131 -8.03 4.93 -3.78
C VAL A 131 -6.93 3.94 -4.11
N SER A 132 -5.79 4.45 -4.54
CA SER A 132 -4.61 3.63 -4.73
C SER A 132 -3.95 3.33 -3.40
N THR A 133 -3.94 2.06 -3.03
CA THR A 133 -3.25 1.58 -1.84
C THR A 133 -1.75 1.91 -1.88
N SER A 134 -1.12 1.73 -3.03
CA SER A 134 0.30 2.05 -3.21
C SER A 134 0.60 3.53 -2.98
N PHE A 135 -0.23 4.45 -3.51
CA PHE A 135 -0.02 5.87 -3.25
C PHE A 135 -0.22 6.23 -1.78
N LEU A 136 -1.24 5.68 -1.15
CA LEU A 136 -1.54 6.08 0.22
C LEU A 136 -0.58 5.43 1.23
N VAL A 137 -0.31 4.13 1.08
CA VAL A 137 0.47 3.38 2.07
C VAL A 137 1.97 3.47 1.79
N LEU A 138 2.43 3.14 0.57
CA LEU A 138 3.87 3.13 0.29
C LEU A 138 4.49 4.52 0.29
N SER A 139 3.72 5.55 -0.13
CA SER A 139 4.24 6.91 -0.13
C SER A 139 4.47 7.46 1.27
N ALA A 140 3.81 6.91 2.29
CA ALA A 140 4.06 7.27 3.68
C ALA A 140 5.46 6.83 4.16
N PHE A 141 6.10 5.89 3.46
CA PHE A 141 7.45 5.40 3.73
C PHE A 141 8.45 5.77 2.64
N ALA A 142 8.00 6.36 1.55
CA ALA A 142 8.81 6.63 0.38
C ALA A 142 9.34 8.07 0.36
N SER A 143 10.55 8.26 -0.15
CA SER A 143 11.05 9.60 -0.43
C SER A 143 10.22 10.27 -1.54
N THR A 144 10.25 11.61 -1.60
CA THR A 144 9.58 12.41 -2.64
C THR A 144 9.99 11.97 -4.05
N PHE A 145 11.26 11.61 -4.26
CA PHE A 145 11.74 11.07 -5.54
C PHE A 145 11.04 9.76 -5.92
N VAL A 146 10.87 8.83 -4.98
CA VAL A 146 10.17 7.55 -5.23
C VAL A 146 8.70 7.80 -5.51
N LEU A 147 8.06 8.70 -4.76
CA LEU A 147 6.67 9.11 -4.97
C LEU A 147 6.45 9.66 -6.39
N GLU A 148 7.32 10.56 -6.86
CA GLU A 148 7.25 11.10 -8.23
C GLU A 148 7.35 9.99 -9.28
N LYS A 149 8.29 9.06 -9.12
CA LYS A 149 8.44 7.91 -10.04
C LYS A 149 7.24 6.97 -10.00
N MET A 150 6.66 6.74 -8.83
CA MET A 150 5.42 5.96 -8.69
C MET A 150 4.26 6.64 -9.42
N LEU A 151 4.11 7.96 -9.29
CA LEU A 151 3.08 8.73 -9.97
C LEU A 151 3.24 8.66 -11.50
N MET A 152 4.44 8.93 -12.00
CA MET A 152 4.72 8.88 -13.44
C MET A 152 4.44 7.49 -14.02
N LYS A 153 4.90 6.42 -13.36
CA LYS A 153 4.64 5.04 -13.78
C LYS A 153 3.15 4.70 -13.77
N SER A 154 2.40 5.24 -12.83
CA SER A 154 0.95 5.00 -12.74
C SER A 154 0.16 5.74 -13.81
N ILE A 155 0.56 6.98 -14.17
CA ILE A 155 0.00 7.73 -15.31
C ILE A 155 0.26 6.96 -16.61
N MET A 156 1.49 6.50 -16.81
CA MET A 156 1.83 5.65 -17.97
C MET A 156 1.01 4.35 -17.98
N GLY A 157 0.84 3.73 -16.81
CA GLY A 157 0.03 2.53 -16.64
C GLY A 157 -1.43 2.73 -17.03
N TYR A 158 -2.04 3.83 -16.57
CA TYR A 158 -3.40 4.22 -16.96
C TYR A 158 -3.53 4.42 -18.47
N GLY A 159 -2.64 5.23 -19.07
CA GLY A 159 -2.68 5.56 -20.49
C GLY A 159 -2.46 4.33 -21.38
N LEU A 160 -1.43 3.53 -21.09
CA LEU A 160 -1.14 2.30 -21.84
C LEU A 160 -2.28 1.30 -21.74
N ALA A 161 -2.82 1.10 -20.53
CA ALA A 161 -3.95 0.20 -20.34
C ALA A 161 -5.18 0.63 -21.12
N ALA A 162 -5.49 1.94 -21.17
CA ALA A 162 -6.61 2.48 -21.94
C ALA A 162 -6.40 2.27 -23.44
N VAL A 163 -5.22 2.54 -23.98
CA VAL A 163 -4.91 2.36 -25.40
C VAL A 163 -4.96 0.88 -25.81
N VAL A 164 -4.31 0.01 -25.02
CA VAL A 164 -4.30 -1.45 -25.29
C VAL A 164 -5.71 -2.03 -25.23
N ALA A 165 -6.49 -1.68 -24.21
CA ALA A 165 -7.86 -2.13 -24.09
C ALA A 165 -8.74 -1.62 -25.24
N TYR A 166 -8.62 -0.34 -25.61
CA TYR A 166 -9.35 0.23 -26.72
C TYR A 166 -9.05 -0.52 -28.02
N ALA A 167 -7.79 -0.67 -28.38
CA ALA A 167 -7.38 -1.36 -29.60
C ALA A 167 -7.86 -2.83 -29.64
N LEU A 168 -7.66 -3.55 -28.52
CA LEU A 168 -8.04 -4.94 -28.41
C LEU A 168 -9.57 -5.12 -28.53
N TRP A 169 -10.38 -4.32 -27.80
CA TRP A 169 -11.83 -4.44 -27.82
C TRP A 169 -12.43 -4.03 -29.16
N LEU A 170 -11.84 -3.11 -29.92
CA LEU A 170 -12.26 -2.86 -31.30
C LEU A 170 -12.22 -4.13 -32.17
N LEU A 171 -11.24 -5.01 -31.91
CA LEU A 171 -11.04 -6.24 -32.67
C LEU A 171 -11.94 -7.40 -32.19
N ILE A 172 -12.07 -7.55 -30.85
CA ILE A 172 -12.67 -8.76 -30.26
C ILE A 172 -14.09 -8.56 -29.70
N ALA A 173 -14.62 -7.32 -29.66
CA ALA A 173 -15.91 -7.04 -29.01
C ALA A 173 -17.04 -7.92 -29.53
N LYS A 174 -17.11 -8.17 -30.84
CA LYS A 174 -18.12 -9.04 -31.46
C LYS A 174 -18.06 -10.48 -30.96
N ILE A 175 -16.86 -10.97 -30.65
CA ILE A 175 -16.65 -12.35 -30.18
C ILE A 175 -16.91 -12.48 -28.67
N VAL A 176 -16.56 -11.44 -27.91
CA VAL A 176 -16.48 -11.50 -26.45
C VAL A 176 -17.76 -10.98 -25.78
N ASP A 177 -18.34 -9.91 -26.32
CA ASP A 177 -19.48 -9.20 -25.71
C ASP A 177 -20.81 -9.50 -26.38
N GLU A 178 -20.84 -10.23 -27.51
CA GLU A 178 -22.08 -10.69 -28.14
C GLU A 178 -22.67 -11.92 -27.44
N LYS A 179 -23.99 -11.86 -27.32
CA LYS A 179 -24.96 -12.73 -26.66
C LYS A 179 -24.58 -14.20 -26.39
N GLU A 180 -25.13 -14.68 -25.29
CA GLU A 180 -24.98 -15.97 -24.61
C GLU A 180 -25.33 -17.25 -25.40
N ASP A 181 -25.51 -17.22 -26.70
CA ASP A 181 -25.74 -18.42 -27.52
C ASP A 181 -24.46 -19.22 -27.73
N VAL A 182 -23.90 -19.69 -26.62
CA VAL A 182 -22.71 -20.52 -26.63
C VAL A 182 -23.09 -21.93 -26.23
N SER A 183 -22.66 -22.91 -27.02
CA SER A 183 -22.86 -24.32 -26.67
C SER A 183 -22.28 -24.61 -25.27
N ASP A 184 -22.89 -25.57 -24.54
CA ASP A 184 -22.43 -25.93 -23.19
C ASP A 184 -20.96 -26.37 -23.15
N LYS A 185 -20.45 -26.97 -24.22
CA LYS A 185 -19.04 -27.33 -24.36
C LYS A 185 -18.15 -26.09 -24.38
N SER A 186 -18.51 -25.09 -25.17
CA SER A 186 -17.74 -23.83 -25.24
C SER A 186 -17.81 -23.07 -23.90
N ARG A 187 -18.94 -23.09 -23.21
CA ARG A 187 -19.11 -22.46 -21.88
C ARG A 187 -18.19 -23.11 -20.83
N LYS A 188 -18.02 -24.43 -20.86
CA LYS A 188 -17.09 -25.14 -19.96
C LYS A 188 -15.63 -24.72 -20.26
N VAL A 189 -15.24 -24.65 -21.52
CA VAL A 189 -13.88 -24.23 -21.93
C VAL A 189 -13.59 -22.80 -21.45
N TRP A 190 -14.51 -21.86 -21.72
CA TRP A 190 -14.35 -20.48 -21.28
C TRP A 190 -14.27 -20.34 -19.75
N ARG A 191 -14.93 -21.22 -19.02
CA ARG A 191 -14.83 -21.24 -17.56
C ARG A 191 -13.45 -21.68 -17.08
N VAL A 192 -12.87 -22.72 -17.68
CA VAL A 192 -11.50 -23.14 -17.37
C VAL A 192 -10.51 -22.02 -17.69
N LEU A 193 -10.65 -21.39 -18.86
CA LEU A 193 -9.83 -20.25 -19.25
C LEU A 193 -9.97 -19.08 -18.28
N GLN A 194 -11.17 -18.79 -17.81
CA GLN A 194 -11.39 -17.75 -16.79
C GLN A 194 -10.69 -18.06 -15.49
N TRP A 195 -10.84 -19.28 -14.97
CA TRP A 195 -10.15 -19.64 -13.72
C TRP A 195 -8.63 -19.54 -13.85
N SER A 196 -8.09 -19.92 -15.00
CA SER A 196 -6.64 -19.79 -15.30
C SER A 196 -6.23 -18.33 -15.42
N SER A 197 -6.97 -17.51 -16.18
CA SER A 197 -6.66 -16.08 -16.36
C SER A 197 -6.78 -15.29 -15.05
N THR A 198 -7.83 -15.59 -14.25
CA THR A 198 -8.02 -14.96 -12.95
C THR A 198 -6.93 -15.39 -11.95
N GLY A 199 -6.56 -16.68 -11.95
CA GLY A 199 -5.44 -17.16 -11.12
C GLY A 199 -4.13 -16.49 -11.49
N PHE A 200 -3.85 -16.34 -12.79
CA PHE A 200 -2.68 -15.63 -13.29
C PHE A 200 -2.72 -14.12 -12.95
N LEU A 201 -3.88 -13.48 -13.10
CA LEU A 201 -4.07 -12.10 -12.68
C LEU A 201 -3.84 -11.94 -11.17
N TRP A 202 -4.41 -12.82 -10.35
CA TRP A 202 -4.28 -12.77 -8.91
C TRP A 202 -2.82 -12.93 -8.46
N PHE A 203 -2.07 -13.85 -9.07
CA PHE A 203 -0.64 -14.02 -8.86
C PHE A 203 0.14 -12.75 -9.25
N THR A 204 -0.06 -12.22 -10.46
CA THR A 204 0.67 -11.03 -10.92
C THR A 204 0.34 -9.82 -10.09
N TRP A 205 -0.93 -9.66 -9.73
CA TRP A 205 -1.38 -8.56 -8.88
C TRP A 205 -0.77 -8.65 -7.48
N LEU A 206 -0.84 -9.79 -6.81
CA LEU A 206 -0.21 -9.99 -5.49
C LEU A 206 1.28 -9.66 -5.54
N SER A 207 1.99 -10.09 -6.58
CA SER A 207 3.40 -9.79 -6.73
C SER A 207 3.72 -8.30 -6.94
N HIS A 208 2.72 -7.46 -7.21
CA HIS A 208 2.82 -6.00 -7.19
C HIS A 208 2.47 -5.41 -5.83
N ASP A 209 1.34 -5.82 -5.27
CA ASP A 209 0.68 -5.07 -4.21
C ASP A 209 0.92 -5.64 -2.81
N VAL A 210 1.54 -6.82 -2.68
CA VAL A 210 1.96 -7.33 -1.38
C VAL A 210 2.98 -6.40 -0.69
N ALA A 211 3.72 -5.61 -1.47
CA ALA A 211 4.61 -4.57 -0.96
C ALA A 211 3.89 -3.54 -0.08
N ASN A 212 2.62 -3.25 -0.39
CA ASN A 212 1.78 -2.30 0.38
C ASN A 212 1.57 -2.75 1.82
N ILE A 213 1.76 -4.02 2.11
CA ILE A 213 1.60 -4.62 3.42
C ILE A 213 2.97 -4.97 4.01
N ALA A 214 3.86 -5.51 3.17
CA ALA A 214 5.21 -5.87 3.57
C ALA A 214 6.03 -4.67 4.05
N VAL A 215 5.63 -3.43 3.70
CA VAL A 215 6.29 -2.21 4.18
C VAL A 215 6.23 -2.06 5.70
N PHE A 216 5.21 -2.62 6.35
CA PHE A 216 5.07 -2.66 7.81
C PHE A 216 5.84 -3.82 8.47
N LEU A 217 6.33 -4.76 7.70
CA LEU A 217 6.97 -5.98 8.20
C LEU A 217 8.51 -5.88 8.07
N PRO A 218 9.26 -6.69 8.82
CA PRO A 218 10.68 -6.90 8.55
C PRO A 218 10.89 -7.29 7.07
N ARG A 219 12.00 -6.84 6.49
CA ARG A 219 12.32 -7.14 5.08
C ARG A 219 12.58 -8.63 4.86
N GLU A 220 13.03 -9.32 5.88
CA GLU A 220 13.31 -10.75 5.89
C GLU A 220 12.37 -11.41 6.88
N LEU A 221 11.43 -12.21 6.38
CA LEU A 221 10.48 -12.91 7.23
C LEU A 221 10.99 -14.29 7.61
N SER A 222 10.92 -14.61 8.91
CA SER A 222 11.05 -15.98 9.36
C SER A 222 9.85 -16.83 8.87
N VAL A 223 10.02 -18.15 8.86
CA VAL A 223 8.93 -19.09 8.48
C VAL A 223 7.67 -18.85 9.32
N MET A 224 7.83 -18.60 10.63
CA MET A 224 6.68 -18.36 11.53
C MET A 224 5.94 -17.06 11.14
N GLN A 225 6.68 -15.98 10.85
CA GLN A 225 6.08 -14.71 10.41
C GLN A 225 5.36 -14.88 9.06
N LEU A 226 5.94 -15.61 8.11
CA LEU A 226 5.30 -15.93 6.84
C LEU A 226 3.98 -16.67 7.06
N VAL A 227 3.97 -17.68 7.92
CA VAL A 227 2.75 -18.45 8.25
C VAL A 227 1.68 -17.54 8.86
N LEU A 228 2.03 -16.67 9.80
CA LEU A 228 1.09 -15.71 10.39
C LEU A 228 0.50 -14.76 9.35
N VAL A 229 1.32 -14.24 8.44
CA VAL A 229 0.88 -13.40 7.32
C VAL A 229 -0.09 -14.16 6.42
N ILE A 230 0.23 -15.39 6.03
CA ILE A 230 -0.63 -16.24 5.21
C ILE A 230 -1.97 -16.50 5.90
N VAL A 231 -1.98 -16.87 7.17
CA VAL A 231 -3.20 -17.13 7.94
C VAL A 231 -4.08 -15.88 8.01
N PHE A 232 -3.49 -14.72 8.27
CA PHE A 232 -4.20 -13.44 8.28
C PHE A 232 -4.90 -13.17 6.94
N PHE A 233 -4.18 -13.36 5.83
CA PHE A 233 -4.75 -13.14 4.50
C PHE A 233 -5.84 -14.14 4.14
N ILE A 234 -5.65 -15.43 4.44
CA ILE A 234 -6.66 -16.47 4.21
C ILE A 234 -7.95 -16.16 4.99
N ALA A 235 -7.83 -15.75 6.25
CA ALA A 235 -8.95 -15.36 7.07
C ALA A 235 -9.68 -14.13 6.51
N GLY A 236 -8.92 -13.09 6.12
CA GLY A 236 -9.47 -11.88 5.52
C GLY A 236 -10.17 -12.14 4.19
N LEU A 237 -9.58 -12.94 3.30
CA LEU A 237 -10.24 -13.39 2.07
C LEU A 237 -11.52 -14.17 2.39
N GLY A 238 -11.50 -15.07 3.39
CA GLY A 238 -12.68 -15.80 3.83
C GLY A 238 -13.83 -14.88 4.20
N TYR A 239 -13.52 -13.81 4.94
CA TYR A 239 -14.51 -12.78 5.29
C TYR A 239 -15.10 -12.08 4.06
N ILE A 240 -14.24 -11.67 3.10
CA ILE A 240 -14.69 -11.00 1.87
C ILE A 240 -15.53 -11.93 1.00
N PHE A 241 -15.12 -13.20 0.82
CA PHE A 241 -15.90 -14.17 0.05
C PHE A 241 -17.23 -14.53 0.74
N TYR A 242 -17.25 -14.62 2.06
CA TYR A 242 -18.48 -14.79 2.84
C TYR A 242 -19.46 -13.64 2.60
N GLN A 243 -18.96 -12.38 2.56
CA GLN A 243 -19.73 -11.19 2.23
C GLN A 243 -19.99 -10.99 0.72
N ARG A 244 -19.63 -11.95 -0.12
CA ARG A 244 -19.76 -11.88 -1.59
C ARG A 244 -19.10 -10.65 -2.21
N GLY A 245 -17.97 -10.20 -1.65
CA GLY A 245 -17.18 -9.07 -2.15
C GLY A 245 -17.56 -7.69 -1.58
N GLY A 246 -18.62 -7.60 -0.79
CA GLY A 246 -19.04 -6.36 -0.12
C GLY A 246 -19.41 -5.20 -1.06
N LYS A 247 -19.35 -3.95 -0.56
CA LYS A 247 -19.74 -2.73 -1.31
C LYS A 247 -18.89 -2.47 -2.55
N ILE A 248 -17.61 -2.82 -2.54
CA ILE A 248 -16.73 -2.62 -3.71
C ILE A 248 -17.14 -3.53 -4.85
N GLN A 249 -17.59 -4.75 -4.56
CA GLN A 249 -18.14 -5.66 -5.56
C GLN A 249 -19.36 -5.06 -6.28
N GLU A 250 -20.21 -4.33 -5.58
CA GLU A 250 -21.36 -3.63 -6.19
C GLU A 250 -20.88 -2.58 -7.20
N ILE A 251 -19.81 -1.84 -6.89
CA ILE A 251 -19.22 -0.85 -7.78
C ILE A 251 -18.60 -1.52 -9.01
N VAL A 252 -17.87 -2.61 -8.81
CA VAL A 252 -17.29 -3.41 -9.90
C VAL A 252 -18.39 -3.97 -10.80
N MET A 253 -19.47 -4.49 -10.21
CA MET A 253 -20.62 -5.03 -10.93
C MET A 253 -21.41 -3.97 -11.69
N ALA A 254 -21.59 -2.79 -11.11
CA ALA A 254 -22.35 -1.69 -11.76
C ALA A 254 -21.64 -1.14 -13.01
N LYS A 255 -20.31 -1.21 -13.04
CA LYS A 255 -19.48 -0.72 -14.16
C LYS A 255 -19.21 -1.77 -15.24
N GLN A 256 -19.32 -3.03 -14.87
CA GLN A 256 -18.98 -4.12 -15.75
C GLN A 256 -20.24 -4.89 -16.10
N SER A 257 -20.66 -4.89 -17.35
CA SER A 257 -21.58 -5.89 -17.90
C SER A 257 -20.94 -7.30 -17.91
N THR A 258 -20.09 -7.58 -16.90
CA THR A 258 -19.23 -8.77 -16.78
C THR A 258 -19.95 -10.01 -16.26
N LYS A 259 -21.26 -10.10 -16.47
CA LYS A 259 -21.98 -11.37 -16.31
C LYS A 259 -21.47 -12.46 -17.26
N TYR A 260 -20.79 -12.06 -18.33
CA TYR A 260 -20.29 -12.97 -19.35
C TYR A 260 -18.89 -13.46 -19.04
N VAL A 261 -18.75 -14.78 -18.92
CA VAL A 261 -17.46 -15.46 -18.60
C VAL A 261 -16.36 -15.07 -19.60
N ARG A 262 -16.67 -14.93 -20.87
CA ARG A 262 -15.70 -14.54 -21.92
C ARG A 262 -15.12 -13.14 -21.68
N SER A 263 -15.99 -12.15 -21.47
CA SER A 263 -15.56 -10.78 -21.22
C SER A 263 -14.70 -10.70 -19.96
N ALA A 264 -15.11 -11.36 -18.88
CA ALA A 264 -14.30 -11.46 -17.65
C ALA A 264 -12.93 -12.08 -17.91
N THR A 265 -12.87 -13.21 -18.64
CA THR A 265 -11.61 -13.87 -19.01
C THR A 265 -10.66 -12.93 -19.73
N MET A 266 -11.16 -12.18 -20.70
CA MET A 266 -10.32 -11.26 -21.49
C MET A 266 -9.87 -10.05 -20.68
N ILE A 267 -10.72 -9.49 -19.81
CA ILE A 267 -10.35 -8.42 -18.90
C ILE A 267 -9.21 -8.89 -17.97
N ASP A 268 -9.41 -10.04 -17.33
CA ASP A 268 -8.42 -10.60 -16.40
C ASP A 268 -7.08 -10.88 -17.10
N LEU A 269 -7.12 -11.44 -18.31
CA LEU A 269 -5.93 -11.77 -19.08
C LEU A 269 -5.14 -10.52 -19.50
N VAL A 270 -5.84 -9.52 -20.06
CA VAL A 270 -5.21 -8.25 -20.51
C VAL A 270 -4.62 -7.50 -19.30
N TYR A 271 -5.37 -7.47 -18.21
CA TYR A 271 -4.88 -6.83 -16.98
C TYR A 271 -3.64 -7.54 -16.43
N ALA A 272 -3.65 -8.87 -16.38
CA ALA A 272 -2.49 -9.66 -15.93
C ALA A 272 -1.24 -9.39 -16.77
N PHE A 273 -1.36 -9.35 -18.10
CA PHE A 273 -0.23 -9.05 -18.98
C PHE A 273 0.27 -7.62 -18.83
N LEU A 274 -0.61 -6.65 -18.64
CA LEU A 274 -0.21 -5.27 -18.36
C LEU A 274 0.57 -5.18 -17.04
N LEU A 275 0.07 -5.81 -15.98
CA LEU A 275 0.79 -5.85 -14.70
C LEU A 275 2.14 -6.55 -14.84
N LEU A 276 2.20 -7.69 -15.54
CA LEU A 276 3.46 -8.39 -15.79
C LEU A 276 4.47 -7.51 -16.55
N TYR A 277 4.04 -6.83 -17.58
CA TYR A 277 4.87 -5.87 -18.33
C TYR A 277 5.45 -4.80 -17.41
N PHE A 278 4.62 -4.14 -16.59
CA PHE A 278 5.09 -3.11 -15.67
C PHE A 278 5.97 -3.65 -14.55
N LYS A 279 5.80 -4.94 -14.19
CA LYS A 279 6.69 -5.60 -13.23
C LYS A 279 8.10 -5.78 -13.81
N GLN A 280 8.19 -6.18 -15.08
CA GLN A 280 9.47 -6.37 -15.76
C GLN A 280 10.19 -5.05 -16.08
N LEU A 281 9.45 -3.95 -16.23
CA LEU A 281 10.02 -2.66 -16.60
C LEU A 281 10.98 -2.12 -15.52
N ASN A 282 10.57 -2.16 -14.25
CA ASN A 282 11.39 -1.80 -13.09
C ASN A 282 10.69 -2.19 -11.77
N ASN A 283 11.45 -2.13 -10.66
CA ASN A 283 10.96 -2.48 -9.32
C ASN A 283 10.24 -1.32 -8.60
N ILE A 284 10.02 -0.17 -9.25
CA ILE A 284 9.30 0.94 -8.64
C ILE A 284 7.82 0.54 -8.50
N PRO A 285 7.21 0.66 -7.31
CA PRO A 285 5.79 0.44 -7.13
C PRO A 285 4.95 1.36 -8.00
N MET A 286 3.73 0.96 -8.31
CA MET A 286 2.78 1.78 -9.06
C MET A 286 1.35 1.48 -8.61
N SER A 287 0.40 2.32 -8.99
CA SER A 287 -1.01 2.08 -8.75
C SER A 287 -1.60 1.06 -9.73
N THR A 288 -1.87 -0.14 -9.26
CA THR A 288 -2.61 -1.15 -10.00
C THR A 288 -4.05 -0.73 -10.27
N THR A 289 -4.67 0.00 -9.34
CA THR A 289 -5.99 0.62 -9.50
C THR A 289 -6.06 1.53 -10.73
N TRP A 290 -5.03 2.33 -10.99
CA TRP A 290 -4.97 3.21 -12.17
C TRP A 290 -4.91 2.41 -13.46
N VAL A 291 -4.12 1.35 -13.51
CA VAL A 291 -4.07 0.43 -14.67
C VAL A 291 -5.44 -0.19 -14.93
N PHE A 292 -6.10 -0.67 -13.88
CA PHE A 292 -7.44 -1.26 -13.97
C PHE A 292 -8.49 -0.28 -14.51
N VAL A 293 -8.53 0.94 -13.96
CA VAL A 293 -9.47 1.97 -14.42
C VAL A 293 -9.16 2.38 -15.87
N GLY A 294 -7.89 2.51 -16.24
CA GLY A 294 -7.48 2.76 -17.62
C GLY A 294 -7.98 1.68 -18.60
N LEU A 295 -7.79 0.41 -18.22
CA LEU A 295 -8.28 -0.73 -18.99
C LEU A 295 -9.81 -0.67 -19.19
N LEU A 296 -10.57 -0.41 -18.13
CA LEU A 296 -12.02 -0.28 -18.22
C LEU A 296 -12.46 0.90 -19.08
N CYS A 297 -11.81 2.06 -18.95
CA CYS A 297 -12.08 3.23 -19.78
C CYS A 297 -11.84 2.94 -21.26
N GLY A 298 -10.71 2.31 -21.60
CA GLY A 298 -10.40 1.90 -22.99
C GLY A 298 -11.42 0.94 -23.55
N ARG A 299 -11.83 -0.07 -22.77
CA ARG A 299 -12.88 -1.03 -23.13
C ARG A 299 -14.22 -0.33 -23.38
N GLU A 300 -14.69 0.49 -22.46
CA GLU A 300 -15.95 1.22 -22.60
C GLU A 300 -15.93 2.14 -23.83
N LEU A 301 -14.82 2.81 -24.07
CA LEU A 301 -14.62 3.64 -25.24
C LEU A 301 -14.75 2.79 -26.53
N ALA A 302 -14.10 1.63 -26.61
CA ALA A 302 -14.16 0.73 -27.77
C ALA A 302 -15.58 0.21 -28.02
N LEU A 303 -16.31 -0.21 -26.99
CA LEU A 303 -17.68 -0.71 -27.09
C LEU A 303 -18.66 0.34 -27.63
N ASN A 304 -18.38 1.60 -27.37
CA ASN A 304 -19.27 2.69 -27.76
C ASN A 304 -18.83 3.41 -29.04
N THR A 305 -17.57 3.29 -29.48
CA THR A 305 -17.06 3.83 -30.75
C THR A 305 -16.92 2.78 -31.83
N GLY A 306 -17.08 1.49 -31.50
CA GLY A 306 -16.90 0.37 -32.41
C GLY A 306 -17.76 0.44 -33.65
N LEU A 307 -17.27 -0.19 -34.74
CA LEU A 307 -17.79 -0.12 -36.13
C LEU A 307 -19.26 -0.48 -36.32
N THR A 308 -19.95 -1.02 -35.32
CA THR A 308 -21.34 -1.50 -35.39
C THR A 308 -22.36 -0.63 -34.67
N LYS A 309 -21.93 0.32 -33.86
CA LYS A 309 -22.83 1.25 -33.17
C LYS A 309 -22.43 2.68 -33.54
N LYS A 310 -23.41 3.48 -34.02
CA LYS A 310 -23.29 4.94 -34.07
C LYS A 310 -23.22 5.46 -32.63
N GLY A 311 -22.10 5.17 -31.95
CA GLY A 311 -21.87 5.53 -30.56
C GLY A 311 -21.74 7.04 -30.43
N ASN A 312 -22.47 7.60 -29.49
CA ASN A 312 -22.37 9.01 -29.20
C ASN A 312 -21.26 9.20 -28.15
N LEU A 313 -20.06 9.60 -28.59
CA LEU A 313 -18.93 9.96 -27.71
C LEU A 313 -19.34 10.90 -26.57
N LYS A 314 -20.34 11.77 -26.81
CA LYS A 314 -20.88 12.67 -25.80
C LYS A 314 -21.52 11.96 -24.61
N SER A 315 -22.03 10.73 -24.80
CA SER A 315 -22.63 9.95 -23.69
C SER A 315 -21.61 9.24 -22.81
N ILE A 316 -20.39 8.98 -23.32
CA ILE A 316 -19.35 8.22 -22.63
C ILE A 316 -18.42 9.13 -21.87
N PHE A 317 -18.12 10.31 -22.45
CA PHE A 317 -17.22 11.28 -21.84
C PHE A 317 -17.54 11.58 -20.37
N PRO A 318 -18.81 11.78 -19.94
CA PRO A 318 -19.15 11.98 -18.55
C PRO A 318 -18.81 10.77 -17.65
N ILE A 319 -18.92 9.53 -18.18
CA ILE A 319 -18.62 8.30 -17.41
C ILE A 319 -17.12 8.19 -17.17
N VAL A 320 -16.33 8.32 -18.24
CA VAL A 320 -14.86 8.27 -18.17
C VAL A 320 -14.34 9.43 -17.33
N ALA A 321 -14.86 10.64 -17.52
CA ALA A 321 -14.46 11.82 -16.76
C ALA A 321 -14.77 11.66 -15.26
N LYS A 322 -15.93 11.08 -14.92
CA LYS A 322 -16.30 10.82 -13.50
C LYS A 322 -15.36 9.81 -12.84
N ASP A 323 -14.94 8.77 -13.57
CA ASP A 323 -14.02 7.77 -13.02
C ASP A 323 -12.60 8.35 -12.88
N PHE A 324 -12.16 9.12 -13.87
CA PHE A 324 -10.89 9.86 -13.80
C PHE A 324 -10.90 10.87 -12.65
N LEU A 325 -11.97 11.63 -12.47
CA LEU A 325 -12.12 12.57 -11.36
C LEU A 325 -12.01 11.88 -9.99
N LYS A 326 -12.60 10.69 -9.83
CA LYS A 326 -12.47 9.90 -8.60
C LYS A 326 -11.01 9.50 -8.33
N LEU A 327 -10.27 9.12 -9.38
CA LEU A 327 -8.83 8.83 -9.24
C LEU A 327 -8.06 10.06 -8.78
N ILE A 328 -8.34 11.23 -9.36
CA ILE A 328 -7.70 12.49 -8.97
C ILE A 328 -8.03 12.86 -7.52
N VAL A 329 -9.30 12.77 -7.11
CA VAL A 329 -9.69 12.99 -5.71
C VAL A 329 -8.97 12.02 -4.77
N GLY A 330 -8.91 10.74 -5.11
CA GLY A 330 -8.17 9.75 -4.34
C GLY A 330 -6.67 10.07 -4.26
N LEU A 331 -6.06 10.53 -5.36
CA LEU A 331 -4.66 10.96 -5.39
C LEU A 331 -4.43 12.20 -4.49
N LEU A 332 -5.27 13.22 -4.61
CA LEU A 332 -5.13 14.44 -3.80
C LEU A 332 -5.22 14.13 -2.31
N VAL A 333 -6.18 13.30 -1.91
CA VAL A 333 -6.30 12.85 -0.51
C VAL A 333 -5.03 12.08 -0.08
N SER A 334 -4.54 11.16 -0.91
CA SER A 334 -3.32 10.39 -0.62
C SER A 334 -2.11 11.31 -0.45
N VAL A 335 -1.90 12.24 -1.38
CA VAL A 335 -0.78 13.20 -1.32
C VAL A 335 -0.90 14.11 -0.09
N SER A 336 -2.11 14.60 0.23
CA SER A 336 -2.31 15.44 1.42
C SER A 336 -1.95 14.70 2.71
N ILE A 337 -2.33 13.43 2.85
CA ILE A 337 -2.02 12.60 4.03
C ILE A 337 -0.50 12.34 4.10
N VAL A 338 0.12 12.00 2.99
CA VAL A 338 1.58 11.76 2.91
C VAL A 338 2.37 13.00 3.27
N LEU A 339 1.98 14.17 2.74
CA LEU A 339 2.63 15.44 3.09
C LEU A 339 2.45 15.77 4.58
N ALA A 340 1.28 15.51 5.15
CA ALA A 340 1.05 15.70 6.59
C ALA A 340 1.93 14.77 7.44
N ILE A 341 2.14 13.52 6.99
CA ILE A 341 3.04 12.56 7.67
C ILE A 341 4.49 13.07 7.61
N HIS A 342 5.00 13.42 6.43
CA HIS A 342 6.37 13.91 6.26
C HIS A 342 6.61 15.20 7.03
N TYR A 343 5.66 16.13 7.00
CA TYR A 343 5.76 17.35 7.80
C TYR A 343 5.82 17.06 9.31
N GLY A 344 5.02 16.08 9.78
CA GLY A 344 5.05 15.63 11.17
C GLY A 344 6.36 14.95 11.54
N GLU A 345 6.97 14.17 10.64
CA GLU A 345 8.30 13.56 10.82
C GLU A 345 9.40 14.61 10.92
N ASP A 346 9.40 15.57 10.01
CA ASP A 346 10.40 16.65 10.01
C ASP A 346 10.30 17.50 11.28
N ALA A 347 9.09 17.82 11.73
CA ALA A 347 8.86 18.55 12.97
C ALA A 347 9.35 17.76 14.20
N ALA A 348 9.04 16.46 14.29
CA ALA A 348 9.48 15.59 15.37
C ALA A 348 11.03 15.40 15.40
N ASN A 349 11.66 15.35 14.23
CA ASN A 349 13.11 15.23 14.11
C ASN A 349 13.79 16.56 14.48
N ALA A 350 13.20 17.70 14.10
CA ALA A 350 13.69 19.02 14.49
C ALA A 350 13.63 19.23 16.02
N GLU A 351 12.55 18.78 16.66
CA GLU A 351 12.43 18.82 18.13
C GLU A 351 13.47 17.97 18.83
N LYS A 352 13.78 16.77 18.32
CA LYS A 352 14.84 15.90 18.85
C LYS A 352 16.25 16.46 18.64
N ALA A 353 16.46 17.25 17.59
CA ALA A 353 17.74 17.87 17.24
C ALA A 353 17.95 19.21 17.97
N ALA A 354 16.92 19.79 18.57
CA ALA A 354 17.06 21.01 19.35
C ALA A 354 17.95 20.74 20.58
N PRO A 355 19.03 21.54 20.83
CA PRO A 355 19.87 21.36 21.98
C PRO A 355 19.01 21.51 23.23
N VAL A 356 19.14 20.57 24.14
CA VAL A 356 18.58 20.68 25.50
C VAL A 356 19.17 21.95 26.08
N SER A 357 18.37 23.01 26.14
CA SER A 357 18.78 24.22 26.88
C SER A 357 18.89 23.83 28.32
N THR A 358 20.10 23.57 28.77
CA THR A 358 20.45 23.51 30.18
C THR A 358 20.13 24.87 30.77
N GLN A 359 18.97 24.98 31.39
CA GLN A 359 18.72 26.01 32.38
C GLN A 359 19.62 25.69 33.60
N GLU A 360 20.90 26.03 33.50
CA GLU A 360 21.68 26.25 34.67
C GLU A 360 21.21 27.56 35.29
N ALA A 361 20.47 27.39 36.35
CA ALA A 361 20.12 28.48 37.26
C ALA A 361 21.39 29.20 37.72
N GLY A 362 21.41 30.51 37.52
CA GLY A 362 22.48 31.35 37.93
C GLY A 362 22.80 31.22 39.42
N ALA A 363 24.08 30.92 39.72
CA ALA A 363 24.70 31.26 40.96
C ALA A 363 25.54 32.54 40.76
N PRO A 364 25.52 33.49 41.71
CA PRO A 364 26.24 34.75 41.54
C PRO A 364 27.73 34.56 41.67
N ALA A 365 28.48 35.13 40.72
CA ALA A 365 29.93 35.20 40.76
C ALA A 365 30.38 36.11 41.87
N GLU A 366 31.10 35.56 42.87
CA GLU A 366 31.98 36.33 43.75
C GLU A 366 33.25 36.73 43.02
N ALA A 367 33.55 38.02 43.09
CA ALA A 367 34.73 38.61 42.54
C ALA A 367 35.95 38.30 43.43
N GLU A 368 37.00 37.74 42.83
CA GLU A 368 38.34 37.88 43.38
C GLU A 368 39.31 38.39 42.30
N THR A 369 39.79 39.56 42.62
CA THR A 369 40.87 40.30 41.99
C THR A 369 42.22 39.61 42.30
N SER A 370 43.06 39.39 41.31
CA SER A 370 44.50 39.66 41.42
C SER A 370 45.22 39.45 40.09
N ALA A 371 45.97 40.44 39.77
CA ALA A 371 46.84 40.56 38.60
C ALA A 371 48.03 39.59 38.65
N GLU A 372 48.47 39.15 37.49
CA GLU A 372 49.91 39.20 37.19
C GLU A 372 50.18 39.11 35.67
N VAL A 373 50.97 40.06 35.22
CA VAL A 373 51.52 40.27 33.90
C VAL A 373 52.75 39.40 33.73
N GLN A 374 52.91 38.64 32.65
CA GLN A 374 54.21 38.41 32.00
C GLN A 374 54.13 37.95 30.56
N ALA A 375 54.63 38.75 29.79
CA ALA A 375 55.41 38.84 28.54
C ALA A 375 55.57 37.60 27.63
N ILE A 376 55.43 37.92 26.37
CA ILE A 376 55.77 37.25 25.12
C ILE A 376 57.25 36.87 25.01
N PRO A 377 57.66 35.80 24.26
CA PRO A 377 58.19 36.18 22.93
C PRO A 377 57.73 35.26 21.78
N ALA A 378 57.73 35.90 20.62
CA ALA A 378 57.61 35.33 19.29
C ALA A 378 58.88 34.59 18.86
N ASP A 379 58.72 33.73 17.93
CA ASP A 379 59.52 33.31 16.75
C ASP A 379 59.43 31.79 16.56
N SER A 380 59.09 31.29 15.43
CA SER A 380 59.67 31.10 14.13
C SER A 380 58.77 30.16 13.34
N ILE A 381 58.24 30.51 12.23
CA ILE A 381 58.68 30.42 10.81
C ILE A 381 59.27 29.02 10.44
N ALA A 382 58.62 28.42 9.48
CA ALA A 382 59.08 27.51 8.42
C ALA A 382 59.27 26.04 8.75
N ASN A 383 58.44 25.18 8.23
CA ASN A 383 58.57 24.44 6.95
C ASN A 383 57.27 23.75 6.56
#